data_dbdb9de9210009c7a06b4cabfa5f1196
#
_entry.id   dbdb9de9210009c7a06b4cabfa5f1196
#
_cell.length_a   1.000
_cell.length_b   1.000
_cell.length_c   1.000
_cell.angle_alpha   90.00
_cell.angle_beta   90.00
_cell.angle_gamma   90.00
#
_symmetry.space_group_name_H-M   'P 1'
#
loop_
_entity.id
_entity.type
_entity.pdbx_description
1 polymer ?
#
loop_
_entity_poly.entity_id
_entity_poly.type
_entity_poly.pdbx_seq_one_letter_code
_entity_poly.pdbx_strand_id
1 'polypeptide(L)'
;MPHRDPPEPTQTPSTGLLLTGGGARAAYQVGVLEAIADLRLACGAGQQPNPFPIITGTSAGAINAAALACGADNFDRAVRRIARVWRQFHASQVYGADSLSVMRSGARWLTLVSLGWALARWRRMRPKSLLDNAPLEKLLVKMVPLVRLPRLIRKGHLQALAVTA
;
A
#
# COMPACT_ATOMS: atom_id res chain seq x y z
N MET A 1 -13.57 41.45 36.43
CA MET A 1 -12.77 40.20 36.42
C MET A 1 -12.64 39.74 34.97
N PRO A 2 -11.44 39.65 34.40
CA PRO A 2 -11.30 39.15 33.05
C PRO A 2 -11.61 37.65 32.99
N HIS A 3 -12.49 37.27 32.08
CA HIS A 3 -12.85 35.87 31.80
C HIS A 3 -11.59 35.17 31.24
N ARG A 4 -10.99 34.29 32.01
CA ARG A 4 -9.94 33.39 31.51
C ARG A 4 -10.63 32.27 30.74
N ASP A 5 -10.47 32.26 29.44
CA ASP A 5 -10.87 31.13 28.63
C ASP A 5 -10.17 29.85 29.16
N PRO A 6 -10.86 28.70 29.20
CA PRO A 6 -10.23 27.45 29.57
C PRO A 6 -9.06 27.14 28.63
N PRO A 7 -7.94 26.60 29.13
CA PRO A 7 -6.81 26.27 28.26
C PRO A 7 -7.27 25.28 27.18
N GLU A 8 -6.94 25.60 25.92
CA GLU A 8 -7.17 24.68 24.81
C GLU A 8 -6.53 23.31 25.14
N PRO A 9 -7.21 22.20 24.85
CA PRO A 9 -6.65 20.89 25.08
C PRO A 9 -5.35 20.77 24.25
N THR A 10 -4.21 20.63 24.92
CA THR A 10 -2.91 20.39 24.30
C THR A 10 -3.00 19.07 23.51
N GLN A 11 -3.25 19.17 22.21
CA GLN A 11 -3.26 18.00 21.32
C GLN A 11 -1.84 17.42 21.29
N THR A 12 -1.71 16.20 21.75
CA THR A 12 -0.44 15.47 21.62
C THR A 12 -0.09 15.36 20.13
N PRO A 13 1.10 15.79 19.69
CA PRO A 13 1.48 15.71 18.30
C PRO A 13 1.32 14.30 17.75
N SER A 14 0.61 14.14 16.66
CA SER A 14 0.40 12.84 15.99
C SER A 14 1.24 12.77 14.72
N THR A 15 1.99 11.68 14.56
CA THR A 15 2.85 11.47 13.39
C THR A 15 2.11 10.70 12.31
N GLY A 16 2.04 11.28 11.12
CA GLY A 16 1.50 10.62 9.93
C GLY A 16 2.59 10.01 9.05
N LEU A 17 2.32 8.85 8.45
CA LEU A 17 3.16 8.21 7.45
C LEU A 17 2.49 8.30 6.09
N LEU A 18 3.18 8.90 5.11
CA LEU A 18 2.77 8.96 3.71
C LEU A 18 3.65 8.05 2.86
N LEU A 19 3.06 7.06 2.18
CA LEU A 19 3.73 6.15 1.26
C LEU A 19 3.28 6.44 -0.17
N THR A 20 4.17 7.03 -0.96
CA THR A 20 3.87 7.48 -2.33
C THR A 20 3.78 6.31 -3.31
N GLY A 21 3.12 6.53 -4.44
CA GLY A 21 3.15 5.61 -5.57
C GLY A 21 4.54 5.53 -6.21
N GLY A 22 4.74 4.55 -7.09
CA GLY A 22 5.99 4.44 -7.83
C GLY A 22 6.36 3.02 -8.27
N GLY A 23 5.39 2.10 -8.30
CA GLY A 23 5.61 0.72 -8.74
C GLY A 23 6.73 0.04 -7.94
N ALA A 24 7.80 -0.41 -8.61
CA ALA A 24 8.92 -1.11 -7.97
C ALA A 24 9.65 -0.26 -6.90
N ARG A 25 9.56 1.08 -6.96
CA ARG A 25 10.14 1.97 -5.92
C ARG A 25 9.49 1.79 -4.55
N ALA A 26 8.32 1.17 -4.47
CA ALA A 26 7.71 0.84 -3.18
C ALA A 26 8.56 -0.14 -2.35
N ALA A 27 9.46 -0.91 -2.99
CA ALA A 27 10.45 -1.72 -2.28
C ALA A 27 11.42 -0.87 -1.46
N TYR A 28 11.83 0.31 -1.96
CA TYR A 28 12.66 1.25 -1.22
C TYR A 28 11.99 1.73 0.07
N GLN A 29 10.67 2.02 0.00
CA GLN A 29 9.89 2.41 1.19
C GLN A 29 9.95 1.32 2.27
N VAL A 30 9.91 0.06 1.86
CA VAL A 30 9.99 -1.07 2.79
C VAL A 30 11.36 -1.12 3.47
N GLY A 31 12.45 -0.86 2.73
CA GLY A 31 13.79 -0.74 3.31
C GLY A 31 13.89 0.38 4.35
N VAL A 32 13.26 1.54 4.09
CA VAL A 32 13.18 2.63 5.08
C VAL A 32 12.40 2.19 6.33
N LEU A 33 11.28 1.50 6.15
CA LEU A 33 10.50 0.98 7.29
C LEU A 33 11.30 -0.06 8.10
N GLU A 34 12.11 -0.91 7.44
CA GLU A 34 13.02 -1.84 8.13
C GLU A 34 14.05 -1.08 8.97
N ALA A 35 14.68 -0.04 8.39
CA ALA A 35 15.64 0.79 9.12
C ALA A 35 15.00 1.47 10.34
N ILE A 36 13.76 1.97 10.22
CA ILE A 36 13.02 2.54 11.35
C ILE A 36 12.75 1.47 12.41
N ALA A 37 12.37 0.25 12.03
CA ALA A 37 12.14 -0.84 12.97
C ALA A 37 13.42 -1.23 13.71
N ASP A 38 14.56 -1.29 13.00
CA ASP A 38 15.86 -1.60 13.59
C ASP A 38 16.32 -0.50 14.55
N LEU A 39 16.18 0.77 14.19
CA LEU A 39 16.47 1.90 15.08
C LEU A 39 15.60 1.87 16.35
N ARG A 40 14.30 1.57 16.20
CA ARG A 40 13.39 1.43 17.35
C ARG A 40 13.85 0.33 18.31
N LEU A 41 14.28 -0.81 17.77
CA LEU A 41 14.81 -1.90 18.58
C LEU A 41 16.11 -1.49 19.29
N ALA A 42 17.03 -0.83 18.58
CA ALA A 42 18.28 -0.35 19.14
C ALA A 42 18.09 0.68 20.28
N CYS A 43 17.02 1.50 20.18
CA CYS A 43 16.65 2.47 21.21
C CYS A 43 15.73 1.89 22.30
N GLY A 44 15.50 0.58 22.35
CA GLY A 44 14.61 -0.06 23.34
C GLY A 44 13.13 0.23 23.13
N ALA A 45 12.74 0.77 21.98
CA ALA A 45 11.36 1.15 21.66
C ALA A 45 10.55 0.05 20.92
N GLY A 46 11.10 -1.17 20.78
CA GLY A 46 10.45 -2.26 20.04
C GLY A 46 9.11 -2.73 20.64
N GLN A 47 8.85 -2.47 21.92
CA GLN A 47 7.57 -2.75 22.57
C GLN A 47 6.63 -1.54 22.64
N GLN A 48 7.09 -0.39 22.18
CA GLN A 48 6.30 0.83 22.15
C GLN A 48 5.19 0.75 21.08
N PRO A 49 4.10 1.52 21.25
CA PRO A 49 3.02 1.61 20.26
C PRO A 49 3.53 1.92 18.84
N ASN A 50 2.67 1.68 17.84
CA ASN A 50 2.93 2.06 16.46
C ASN A 50 3.32 3.54 16.37
N PRO A 51 4.49 3.89 15.78
CA PRO A 51 4.95 5.27 15.68
C PRO A 51 4.13 6.12 14.71
N PHE A 52 3.31 5.48 13.87
CA PHE A 52 2.51 6.11 12.84
C PHE A 52 1.02 5.78 13.01
N PRO A 53 0.32 6.47 13.90
CA PRO A 53 -1.12 6.24 14.09
C PRO A 53 -1.96 6.62 12.87
N ILE A 54 -1.45 7.48 12.01
CA ILE A 54 -2.09 7.87 10.74
C ILE A 54 -1.22 7.36 9.60
N ILE A 55 -1.79 6.55 8.72
CA ILE A 55 -1.08 5.97 7.58
C ILE A 55 -1.85 6.28 6.30
N THR A 56 -1.14 6.76 5.28
CA THR A 56 -1.74 7.01 3.97
C THR A 56 -0.83 6.48 2.86
N GLY A 57 -1.43 6.08 1.75
CA GLY A 57 -0.66 5.56 0.63
C GLY A 57 -1.36 5.64 -0.71
N THR A 58 -0.56 5.71 -1.78
CA THR A 58 -1.04 5.80 -3.16
C THR A 58 -0.45 4.69 -4.02
N SER A 59 -1.26 4.03 -4.87
CA SER A 59 -0.81 2.98 -5.79
C SER A 59 -0.02 1.87 -5.07
N ALA A 60 1.19 1.54 -5.48
CA ALA A 60 2.03 0.56 -4.79
C ALA A 60 2.31 0.92 -3.32
N GLY A 61 2.39 2.22 -2.98
CA GLY A 61 2.46 2.70 -1.60
C GLY A 61 1.17 2.42 -0.81
N ALA A 62 0.01 2.37 -1.46
CA ALA A 62 -1.25 1.98 -0.83
C ALA A 62 -1.23 0.54 -0.32
N ILE A 63 -0.55 -0.35 -1.05
CA ILE A 63 -0.37 -1.76 -0.65
C ILE A 63 0.48 -1.84 0.62
N ASN A 64 1.62 -1.13 0.65
CA ASN A 64 2.47 -1.06 1.84
C ASN A 64 1.74 -0.44 3.03
N ALA A 65 1.02 0.67 2.81
CA ALA A 65 0.23 1.37 3.82
C ALA A 65 -0.83 0.45 4.44
N ALA A 66 -1.62 -0.22 3.61
CA ALA A 66 -2.65 -1.14 4.05
C ALA A 66 -2.08 -2.35 4.81
N ALA A 67 -0.98 -2.93 4.31
CA ALA A 67 -0.32 -4.06 4.97
C ALA A 67 0.27 -3.66 6.34
N LEU A 68 0.85 -2.46 6.44
CA LEU A 68 1.37 -1.90 7.70
C LEU A 68 0.24 -1.63 8.69
N ALA A 69 -0.82 -0.95 8.24
CA ALA A 69 -1.99 -0.64 9.04
C ALA A 69 -2.67 -1.88 9.62
N CYS A 70 -2.79 -2.96 8.83
CA CYS A 70 -3.31 -4.25 9.28
C CYS A 70 -2.45 -4.95 10.35
N GLY A 71 -1.24 -4.47 10.59
CA GLY A 71 -0.32 -4.94 11.62
C GLY A 71 0.06 -3.88 12.65
N ALA A 72 -0.72 -2.80 12.79
CA ALA A 72 -0.43 -1.66 13.65
C ALA A 72 -0.32 -2.01 15.15
N ASP A 73 -0.83 -3.15 15.57
CA ASP A 73 -0.63 -3.69 16.93
C ASP A 73 0.82 -4.11 17.21
N ASN A 74 1.62 -4.35 16.18
CA ASN A 74 3.05 -4.63 16.30
C ASN A 74 3.77 -4.18 15.03
N PHE A 75 4.26 -2.94 15.05
CA PHE A 75 4.91 -2.29 13.92
C PHE A 75 6.08 -3.12 13.36
N ASP A 76 6.99 -3.55 14.22
CA ASP A 76 8.22 -4.24 13.80
C ASP A 76 7.91 -5.59 13.14
N ARG A 77 6.89 -6.31 13.62
CA ARG A 77 6.42 -7.56 13.00
C ARG A 77 5.76 -7.28 11.65
N ALA A 78 4.96 -6.22 11.55
CA ALA A 78 4.30 -5.83 10.31
C ALA A 78 5.33 -5.50 9.23
N VAL A 79 6.34 -4.69 9.56
CA VAL A 79 7.44 -4.32 8.66
C VAL A 79 8.18 -5.56 8.18
N ARG A 80 8.61 -6.45 9.09
CA ARG A 80 9.31 -7.70 8.71
C ARG A 80 8.47 -8.60 7.81
N ARG A 81 7.15 -8.62 7.99
CA ARG A 81 6.25 -9.39 7.12
C ARG A 81 6.20 -8.78 5.72
N ILE A 82 6.07 -7.47 5.61
CA ILE A 82 6.07 -6.75 4.32
C ILE A 82 7.40 -6.98 3.60
N ALA A 83 8.52 -6.79 4.29
CA ALA A 83 9.86 -6.97 3.76
C ALA A 83 10.08 -8.40 3.22
N ARG A 84 9.61 -9.42 3.93
CA ARG A 84 9.69 -10.81 3.45
C ARG A 84 8.96 -11.00 2.14
N VAL A 85 7.79 -10.40 1.98
CA VAL A 85 7.04 -10.48 0.74
C VAL A 85 7.81 -9.79 -0.39
N TRP A 86 8.31 -8.58 -0.17
CA TRP A 86 9.09 -7.86 -1.18
C TRP A 86 10.38 -8.59 -1.58
N ARG A 87 11.08 -9.26 -0.65
CA ARG A 87 12.26 -10.08 -0.97
C ARG A 87 11.92 -11.32 -1.81
N GLN A 88 10.74 -11.88 -1.64
CA GLN A 88 10.26 -13.03 -2.39
C GLN A 88 9.51 -12.64 -3.67
N PHE A 89 9.39 -11.34 -3.91
CA PHE A 89 8.59 -10.81 -4.99
C PHE A 89 9.33 -10.91 -6.32
N HIS A 90 8.80 -11.70 -7.24
CA HIS A 90 9.28 -11.79 -8.60
C HIS A 90 8.29 -11.08 -9.52
N ALA A 91 8.80 -10.31 -10.49
CA ALA A 91 7.97 -9.58 -11.45
C ALA A 91 6.95 -10.48 -12.18
N SER A 92 7.30 -11.76 -12.38
CA SER A 92 6.41 -12.79 -12.92
C SER A 92 5.17 -13.09 -12.06
N GLN A 93 5.20 -12.73 -10.78
CA GLN A 93 4.05 -12.94 -9.87
C GLN A 93 3.01 -11.82 -9.96
N VAL A 94 3.37 -10.68 -10.54
CA VAL A 94 2.47 -9.52 -10.73
C VAL A 94 1.97 -9.45 -12.15
N TYR A 95 2.86 -9.68 -13.06
CA TYR A 95 2.56 -9.73 -14.47
C TYR A 95 2.69 -11.19 -14.86
N GLY A 96 1.61 -11.85 -15.25
CA GLY A 96 1.71 -13.16 -15.89
C GLY A 96 2.70 -13.03 -17.03
N ALA A 97 3.98 -13.28 -16.74
CA ALA A 97 5.11 -13.02 -17.62
C ALA A 97 5.28 -14.18 -18.60
N ASP A 98 4.23 -14.54 -19.29
CA ASP A 98 4.38 -15.11 -20.60
C ASP A 98 4.73 -13.95 -21.54
N SER A 99 6.00 -13.91 -21.97
CA SER A 99 6.46 -12.95 -23.00
C SER A 99 5.53 -12.92 -24.22
N LEU A 100 4.85 -14.02 -24.53
CA LEU A 100 3.77 -14.13 -25.50
C LEU A 100 2.52 -13.31 -25.13
N SER A 101 2.13 -13.25 -23.85
CA SER A 101 0.96 -12.47 -23.42
C SER A 101 1.24 -10.96 -23.49
N VAL A 102 2.46 -10.53 -23.15
CA VAL A 102 2.92 -9.14 -23.27
C VAL A 102 3.03 -8.74 -24.74
N MET A 103 3.58 -9.60 -25.60
CA MET A 103 3.61 -9.35 -27.06
C MET A 103 2.21 -9.30 -27.68
N ARG A 104 1.32 -10.20 -27.32
CA ARG A 104 -0.10 -10.18 -27.79
C ARG A 104 -0.84 -8.94 -27.27
N SER A 105 -0.59 -8.51 -26.04
CA SER A 105 -1.18 -7.28 -25.48
C SER A 105 -0.61 -6.05 -26.16
N GLY A 106 0.70 -5.98 -26.42
CA GLY A 106 1.36 -4.90 -27.17
C GLY A 106 0.87 -4.82 -28.63
N ALA A 107 0.78 -5.94 -29.34
CA ALA A 107 0.25 -6.00 -30.69
C ALA A 107 -1.24 -5.60 -30.75
N ARG A 108 -2.03 -6.03 -29.76
CA ARG A 108 -3.45 -5.65 -29.64
C ARG A 108 -3.63 -4.15 -29.34
N TRP A 109 -2.70 -3.57 -28.57
CA TRP A 109 -2.68 -2.13 -28.30
C TRP A 109 -2.28 -1.33 -29.55
N LEU A 110 -1.26 -1.75 -30.27
CA LEU A 110 -0.87 -1.13 -31.53
C LEU A 110 -2.02 -1.17 -32.55
N THR A 111 -2.76 -2.27 -32.65
CA THR A 111 -3.95 -2.35 -33.52
C THR A 111 -5.10 -1.48 -33.02
N LEU A 112 -5.30 -1.35 -31.70
CA LEU A 112 -6.32 -0.45 -31.15
C LEU A 112 -5.95 1.02 -31.31
N VAL A 113 -4.68 1.38 -31.20
CA VAL A 113 -4.21 2.77 -31.41
C VAL A 113 -4.21 3.11 -32.90
N SER A 114 -3.84 2.17 -33.79
CA SER A 114 -3.77 2.40 -35.25
C SER A 114 -5.13 2.35 -35.94
N LEU A 115 -6.06 1.50 -35.49
CA LEU A 115 -7.38 1.28 -36.09
C LEU A 115 -8.52 1.68 -35.16
N GLY A 116 -8.22 2.15 -33.92
CA GLY A 116 -9.22 2.38 -32.87
C GLY A 116 -10.29 3.41 -33.23
N TRP A 117 -9.95 4.42 -34.03
CA TRP A 117 -10.94 5.41 -34.47
C TRP A 117 -11.96 4.80 -35.46
N ALA A 118 -11.57 3.83 -36.28
CA ALA A 118 -12.46 3.15 -37.22
C ALA A 118 -13.32 2.07 -36.50
N LEU A 119 -12.76 1.39 -35.48
CA LEU A 119 -13.45 0.34 -34.71
C LEU A 119 -14.32 0.89 -33.56
N ALA A 120 -13.99 2.06 -33.02
CA ALA A 120 -14.78 2.72 -31.96
C ALA A 120 -16.21 3.04 -32.42
N ARG A 121 -16.43 3.15 -33.73
CA ARG A 121 -17.75 3.40 -34.35
C ARG A 121 -18.63 2.14 -34.42
N TRP A 122 -18.03 0.93 -34.30
CA TRP A 122 -18.75 -0.33 -34.55
C TRP A 122 -18.92 -1.26 -33.36
N ARG A 123 -18.11 -1.12 -32.31
CA ARG A 123 -18.26 -1.98 -31.11
C ARG A 123 -17.93 -1.23 -29.82
N ARG A 124 -18.87 -1.18 -28.90
CA ARG A 124 -18.68 -0.81 -27.48
C ARG A 124 -17.83 -1.89 -26.77
N MET A 125 -16.61 -2.12 -27.20
CA MET A 125 -15.68 -2.98 -26.48
C MET A 125 -14.97 -2.12 -25.41
N ARG A 126 -15.41 -2.26 -24.18
CA ARG A 126 -14.64 -1.77 -23.03
C ARG A 126 -13.37 -2.62 -22.94
N PRO A 127 -12.16 -2.05 -23.02
CA PRO A 127 -10.94 -2.80 -22.78
C PRO A 127 -10.96 -3.32 -21.35
N LYS A 128 -11.03 -4.63 -21.18
CA LYS A 128 -10.68 -5.25 -19.91
C LYS A 128 -9.21 -5.00 -19.69
N SER A 129 -8.82 -4.80 -18.41
CA SER A 129 -7.44 -4.53 -17.95
C SER A 129 -6.35 -5.12 -18.85
N LEU A 130 -5.33 -4.33 -19.15
CA LEU A 130 -4.17 -4.71 -19.98
C LEU A 130 -3.33 -5.85 -19.37
N LEU A 131 -3.48 -6.09 -18.07
CA LEU A 131 -2.69 -7.03 -17.29
C LEU A 131 -3.66 -7.94 -16.51
N ASP A 132 -3.37 -9.23 -16.49
CA ASP A 132 -4.04 -10.17 -15.60
C ASP A 132 -3.61 -9.87 -14.16
N ASN A 133 -4.50 -9.28 -13.37
CA ASN A 133 -4.27 -8.91 -11.98
C ASN A 133 -4.60 -10.05 -11.00
N ALA A 134 -5.03 -11.21 -11.46
CA ALA A 134 -5.40 -12.33 -10.58
C ALA A 134 -4.27 -12.78 -9.63
N PRO A 135 -2.98 -12.81 -10.05
CA PRO A 135 -1.89 -13.12 -9.13
C PRO A 135 -1.72 -12.06 -8.04
N LEU A 136 -1.88 -10.78 -8.40
CA LEU A 136 -1.79 -9.66 -7.46
C LEU A 136 -2.93 -9.70 -6.45
N GLU A 137 -4.14 -10.01 -6.87
CA GLU A 137 -5.30 -10.14 -5.98
C GLU A 137 -5.06 -11.21 -4.91
N LYS A 138 -4.61 -12.40 -5.29
CA LYS A 138 -4.27 -13.48 -4.34
C LYS A 138 -3.20 -13.06 -3.33
N LEU A 139 -2.20 -12.32 -3.78
CA LEU A 139 -1.15 -11.81 -2.93
C LEU A 139 -1.70 -10.76 -1.95
N LEU A 140 -2.53 -9.83 -2.42
CA LEU A 140 -3.15 -8.79 -1.59
C LEU A 140 -4.05 -9.37 -0.52
N VAL A 141 -4.91 -10.32 -0.84
CA VAL A 141 -5.78 -11.00 0.13
C VAL A 141 -4.96 -11.64 1.26
N LYS A 142 -3.82 -12.24 0.93
CA LYS A 142 -2.92 -12.85 1.92
C LYS A 142 -2.14 -11.81 2.75
N MET A 143 -1.73 -10.70 2.12
CA MET A 143 -0.90 -9.68 2.78
C MET A 143 -1.70 -8.73 3.65
N VAL A 144 -2.91 -8.38 3.24
CA VAL A 144 -3.70 -7.26 3.77
C VAL A 144 -5.02 -7.77 4.35
N PRO A 145 -5.01 -8.34 5.56
CA PRO A 145 -6.23 -8.78 6.24
C PRO A 145 -7.03 -7.57 6.75
N LEU A 146 -7.76 -6.89 5.87
CA LEU A 146 -8.53 -5.66 6.16
C LEU A 146 -9.54 -5.84 7.29
N VAL A 147 -10.00 -7.07 7.53
CA VAL A 147 -10.92 -7.42 8.63
C VAL A 147 -10.37 -7.06 10.02
N ARG A 148 -9.06 -6.87 10.15
CA ARG A 148 -8.41 -6.47 11.40
C ARG A 148 -8.53 -4.98 11.71
N LEU A 149 -8.70 -4.13 10.70
CA LEU A 149 -8.66 -2.67 10.84
C LEU A 149 -9.68 -2.12 11.87
N PRO A 150 -10.97 -2.51 11.87
CA PRO A 150 -11.92 -1.99 12.84
C PRO A 150 -11.50 -2.27 14.28
N ARG A 151 -10.91 -3.44 14.53
CA ARG A 151 -10.40 -3.80 15.87
C ARG A 151 -9.18 -2.97 16.26
N LEU A 152 -8.25 -2.75 15.32
CA LEU A 152 -7.02 -1.99 15.56
C LEU A 152 -7.32 -0.52 15.85
N ILE A 153 -8.28 0.07 15.13
CA ILE A 153 -8.75 1.43 15.36
C ILE A 153 -9.42 1.54 16.74
N ARG A 154 -10.36 0.64 17.07
CA ARG A 154 -11.02 0.66 18.39
C ARG A 154 -10.05 0.49 19.55
N LYS A 155 -8.95 -0.21 19.37
CA LYS A 155 -7.90 -0.40 20.37
C LYS A 155 -6.87 0.73 20.42
N GLY A 156 -6.97 1.73 19.55
CA GLY A 156 -6.04 2.86 19.50
C GLY A 156 -4.67 2.55 18.90
N HIS A 157 -4.48 1.37 18.28
CA HIS A 157 -3.24 1.04 17.58
C HIS A 157 -3.10 1.78 16.25
N LEU A 158 -4.21 2.23 15.68
CA LEU A 158 -4.31 3.00 14.46
C LEU A 158 -5.41 4.03 14.63
N GLN A 159 -5.20 5.27 14.20
CA GLN A 159 -6.22 6.31 14.15
C GLN A 159 -6.92 6.33 12.78
N ALA A 160 -6.13 6.32 11.72
CA ALA A 160 -6.68 6.39 10.36
C ALA A 160 -5.80 5.67 9.33
N LEU A 161 -6.45 5.12 8.31
CA LEU A 161 -5.84 4.66 7.07
C LEU A 161 -6.58 5.31 5.91
N ALA A 162 -5.82 5.95 4.99
CA ALA A 162 -6.34 6.45 3.72
C ALA A 162 -5.52 5.87 2.57
N VAL A 163 -6.18 5.31 1.55
CA VAL A 163 -5.51 4.77 0.37
C VAL A 163 -6.16 5.29 -0.90
N THR A 164 -5.32 5.57 -1.91
CA THR A 164 -5.72 5.99 -3.25
C THR A 164 -5.15 5.01 -4.28
N ALA A 165 -6.00 4.52 -5.18
CA ALA A 165 -5.64 3.60 -6.25
C ALA A 165 -5.81 4.25 -7.63
#